data_0738cf682f4884f1371f0122f5dd4e8c
#
_entry.id   0738cf682f4884f1371f0122f5dd4e8c
#
_cell.length_a   1.000
_cell.length_b   1.000
_cell.length_c   1.000
_cell.angle_alpha   90.00
_cell.angle_beta   90.00
_cell.angle_gamma   90.00
#
_symmetry.space_group_name_H-M   'P 1'
#
loop_
_entity.id
_entity.type
_entity.pdbx_description
1 polymer ?
#
loop_
_entity_poly.entity_id
_entity_poly.type
_entity_poly.pdbx_seq_one_letter_code
_entity_poly.pdbx_strand_id
1 'polypeptide(L)'
;KKEAPIFEQLPTYSVEISPISFELSSLPMFLEDKLELHHERIPAFSEEIPFTAVSVPNPHLIGIVDKKYIENTSHQQQLAAFLNSDNDYCPDGVNVSYVLPISNNEIFVRTYERGVGFTNACGTAMTASALISIMENIVSDNLITVYNPGGFVQCSVTQYNDKWTLALIGNATIVGYYDIEYIGNKIEFINCVMSEEQVQYDKCNIFAENKLISITK
;
A
#
# COMPACT_ATOMS: atom_id res chain seq x y z
N LYS A 1 11.93 13.72 3.77
CA LYS A 1 12.32 15.00 3.16
C LYS A 1 11.06 15.76 2.75
N LYS A 2 11.03 17.11 2.86
CA LYS A 2 9.91 17.91 2.36
C LYS A 2 9.96 17.96 0.84
N GLU A 3 8.79 17.79 0.21
CA GLU A 3 8.62 17.75 -1.25
C GLU A 3 7.65 18.84 -1.74
N ALA A 4 7.51 18.98 -3.04
CA ALA A 4 6.45 19.77 -3.63
C ALA A 4 5.08 19.14 -3.29
N PRO A 5 4.03 19.94 -3.05
CA PRO A 5 2.73 19.40 -2.73
C PRO A 5 2.20 18.46 -3.82
N ILE A 6 1.68 17.29 -3.42
CA ILE A 6 0.99 16.36 -4.32
C ILE A 6 -0.42 16.82 -4.67
N PHE A 7 -0.97 17.74 -3.89
CA PHE A 7 -2.30 18.32 -4.09
C PHE A 7 -2.34 19.76 -3.53
N GLU A 8 -2.71 20.73 -4.36
CA GLU A 8 -2.79 22.16 -4.01
C GLU A 8 -1.62 22.65 -3.12
N GLN A 9 -1.89 23.03 -1.86
CA GLN A 9 -0.87 23.46 -0.88
C GLN A 9 -0.65 22.47 0.25
N LEU A 10 -1.09 21.21 0.06
CA LEU A 10 -1.01 20.17 1.07
C LEU A 10 0.45 19.87 1.45
N PRO A 11 0.86 20.00 2.72
CA PRO A 11 2.21 19.67 3.15
C PRO A 11 2.57 18.23 2.78
N THR A 12 3.64 18.08 1.99
CA THR A 12 4.03 16.80 1.40
C THR A 12 5.47 16.45 1.76
N TYR A 13 5.69 15.18 2.06
CA TYR A 13 6.98 14.64 2.47
C TYR A 13 7.24 13.31 1.80
N SER A 14 8.52 13.02 1.54
CA SER A 14 8.98 11.71 1.10
C SER A 14 9.69 10.96 2.22
N VAL A 15 9.45 9.65 2.25
CA VAL A 15 10.10 8.70 3.16
C VAL A 15 10.61 7.54 2.31
N GLU A 16 11.88 7.20 2.49
CA GLU A 16 12.46 6.00 1.88
C GLU A 16 11.83 4.74 2.49
N ILE A 17 11.53 3.76 1.64
CA ILE A 17 11.03 2.45 2.03
C ILE A 17 12.12 1.42 1.70
N SER A 18 12.74 0.89 2.73
CA SER A 18 13.86 -0.06 2.65
C SER A 18 13.96 -0.92 3.92
N PRO A 19 14.64 -2.07 3.92
CA PRO A 19 15.21 -2.76 2.76
C PRO A 19 14.16 -3.41 1.85
N ILE A 20 14.57 -3.79 0.64
CA ILE A 20 13.76 -4.53 -0.33
C ILE A 20 14.38 -5.91 -0.51
N SER A 21 13.56 -6.96 -0.46
CA SER A 21 14.00 -8.33 -0.75
C SER A 21 12.89 -9.12 -1.43
N PHE A 22 13.27 -9.93 -2.43
CA PHE A 22 12.37 -10.87 -3.10
C PHE A 22 12.55 -12.31 -2.59
N GLU A 23 13.59 -12.56 -1.78
CA GLU A 23 13.81 -13.87 -1.20
C GLU A 23 12.66 -14.27 -0.28
N LEU A 24 12.01 -15.40 -0.55
CA LEU A 24 10.86 -15.90 0.24
C LEU A 24 11.22 -16.09 1.72
N SER A 25 12.49 -16.38 2.02
CA SER A 25 13.00 -16.47 3.40
C SER A 25 12.87 -15.16 4.17
N SER A 26 12.91 -14.00 3.48
CA SER A 26 12.74 -12.68 4.09
C SER A 26 11.26 -12.32 4.36
N LEU A 27 10.33 -13.11 3.81
CA LEU A 27 8.88 -12.93 3.97
C LEU A 27 8.25 -13.98 4.90
N PRO A 28 9.00 -14.84 5.56
CA PRO A 28 8.67 -16.21 5.97
C PRO A 28 7.55 -16.85 5.14
N MET A 29 7.86 -17.04 3.82
CA MET A 29 6.95 -17.68 2.86
C MET A 29 7.61 -18.96 2.32
N PHE A 30 6.85 -20.04 2.27
CA PHE A 30 7.31 -21.36 1.86
C PHE A 30 6.53 -21.83 0.64
N LEU A 31 7.24 -21.93 -0.49
CA LEU A 31 6.74 -22.51 -1.74
C LEU A 31 7.74 -23.57 -2.18
N GLU A 32 7.24 -24.77 -2.50
CA GLU A 32 8.08 -25.90 -2.88
C GLU A 32 9.00 -25.54 -4.04
N ASP A 33 10.31 -25.81 -3.89
CA ASP A 33 11.38 -25.58 -4.87
C ASP A 33 11.54 -24.11 -5.34
N LYS A 34 11.05 -23.12 -4.57
CA LYS A 34 11.16 -21.70 -4.93
C LYS A 34 11.95 -20.90 -3.91
N LEU A 35 12.83 -20.04 -4.39
CA LEU A 35 13.53 -19.04 -3.58
C LEU A 35 12.87 -17.67 -3.66
N GLU A 36 12.17 -17.38 -4.76
CA GLU A 36 11.47 -16.14 -5.06
C GLU A 36 10.13 -16.46 -5.76
N LEU A 37 9.20 -15.51 -5.77
CA LEU A 37 7.95 -15.59 -6.49
C LEU A 37 7.74 -14.32 -7.32
N HIS A 38 7.83 -14.45 -8.65
CA HIS A 38 7.69 -13.35 -9.59
C HIS A 38 6.63 -13.67 -10.66
N HIS A 39 5.51 -12.95 -10.64
CA HIS A 39 4.42 -13.02 -11.61
C HIS A 39 4.00 -14.44 -11.95
N GLU A 40 3.78 -15.24 -10.93
CA GLU A 40 3.52 -16.66 -11.10
C GLU A 40 2.21 -17.10 -10.45
N ARG A 41 1.50 -18.01 -11.09
CA ARG A 41 0.28 -18.59 -10.56
C ARG A 41 0.62 -19.71 -9.59
N ILE A 42 0.11 -19.60 -8.38
CA ILE A 42 0.16 -20.66 -7.38
C ILE A 42 -1.26 -21.21 -7.27
N PRO A 43 -1.53 -22.46 -7.68
CA PRO A 43 -2.89 -23.01 -7.71
C PRO A 43 -3.62 -22.93 -6.36
N ALA A 44 -2.88 -23.07 -5.25
CA ALA A 44 -3.43 -22.92 -3.91
C ALA A 44 -3.87 -21.47 -3.58
N PHE A 45 -3.37 -20.44 -4.30
CA PHE A 45 -3.73 -19.05 -4.11
C PHE A 45 -4.78 -18.58 -5.13
N SER A 46 -4.54 -18.87 -6.42
CA SER A 46 -5.45 -18.60 -7.52
C SER A 46 -4.98 -19.29 -8.79
N GLU A 47 -5.93 -19.84 -9.56
CA GLU A 47 -5.66 -20.34 -10.91
C GLU A 47 -5.57 -19.23 -11.97
N GLU A 48 -6.17 -18.06 -11.69
CA GLU A 48 -6.26 -16.95 -12.66
C GLU A 48 -5.20 -15.86 -12.41
N ILE A 49 -4.96 -15.52 -11.13
CA ILE A 49 -4.13 -14.36 -10.76
C ILE A 49 -2.69 -14.81 -10.54
N PRO A 50 -1.72 -14.26 -11.29
CA PRO A 50 -0.32 -14.40 -10.94
C PRO A 50 0.04 -13.46 -9.77
N PHE A 51 0.96 -13.92 -8.92
CA PHE A 51 1.43 -13.17 -7.76
C PHE A 51 2.94 -12.94 -7.79
N THR A 52 3.35 -11.85 -7.20
CA THR A 52 4.74 -11.56 -6.84
C THR A 52 4.83 -11.33 -5.34
N ALA A 53 5.84 -11.93 -4.70
CA ALA A 53 6.12 -11.75 -3.28
C ALA A 53 7.30 -10.81 -3.08
N VAL A 54 7.20 -9.86 -2.14
CA VAL A 54 8.26 -8.89 -1.83
C VAL A 54 8.20 -8.44 -0.37
N SER A 55 9.36 -8.28 0.24
CA SER A 55 9.53 -7.65 1.56
C SER A 55 9.96 -6.19 1.41
N VAL A 56 9.28 -5.22 2.11
CA VAL A 56 9.58 -3.78 2.05
C VAL A 56 9.32 -3.01 3.39
N PRO A 57 9.90 -3.34 4.51
CA PRO A 57 10.53 -4.58 4.98
C PRO A 57 9.55 -5.64 5.50
N ASN A 58 8.25 -5.36 5.53
CA ASN A 58 7.21 -6.33 5.89
C ASN A 58 6.78 -7.15 4.66
N PRO A 59 6.21 -8.36 4.86
CA PRO A 59 5.87 -9.26 3.77
C PRO A 59 4.62 -8.83 3.00
N HIS A 60 4.73 -8.82 1.68
CA HIS A 60 3.64 -8.51 0.76
C HIS A 60 3.51 -9.58 -0.33
N LEU A 61 2.28 -9.98 -0.62
CA LEU A 61 1.87 -10.76 -1.77
C LEU A 61 1.02 -9.86 -2.67
N ILE A 62 1.51 -9.58 -3.88
CA ILE A 62 0.93 -8.61 -4.81
C ILE A 62 0.37 -9.34 -6.02
N GLY A 63 -0.92 -9.14 -6.31
CA GLY A 63 -1.57 -9.62 -7.53
C GLY A 63 -2.06 -8.46 -8.39
N ILE A 64 -1.67 -8.42 -9.68
CA ILE A 64 -2.23 -7.48 -10.64
C ILE A 64 -3.51 -8.09 -11.18
N VAL A 65 -4.60 -7.33 -11.11
CA VAL A 65 -5.95 -7.88 -11.31
C VAL A 65 -6.81 -7.03 -12.23
N ASP A 66 -7.82 -7.67 -12.82
CA ASP A 66 -8.89 -7.01 -13.52
C ASP A 66 -9.88 -6.35 -12.55
N LYS A 67 -10.66 -5.38 -13.06
CA LYS A 67 -11.67 -4.62 -12.32
C LYS A 67 -12.66 -5.52 -11.55
N LYS A 68 -13.04 -6.68 -12.09
CA LYS A 68 -13.94 -7.65 -11.42
C LYS A 68 -13.49 -8.02 -10.01
N TYR A 69 -12.17 -8.08 -9.76
CA TYR A 69 -11.60 -8.42 -8.45
C TYR A 69 -11.56 -7.23 -7.50
N ILE A 70 -11.66 -6.01 -8.04
CA ILE A 70 -11.82 -4.79 -7.22
C ILE A 70 -13.28 -4.58 -6.86
N GLU A 71 -14.21 -4.82 -7.77
CA GLU A 71 -15.65 -4.72 -7.52
C GLU A 71 -16.13 -5.77 -6.53
N ASN A 72 -15.57 -6.99 -6.57
CA ASN A 72 -15.87 -8.07 -5.63
C ASN A 72 -14.65 -8.43 -4.77
N THR A 73 -14.75 -8.14 -3.48
CA THR A 73 -13.66 -8.37 -2.51
C THR A 73 -13.51 -9.82 -2.06
N SER A 74 -14.48 -10.69 -2.37
CA SER A 74 -14.58 -12.03 -1.78
C SER A 74 -13.33 -12.89 -2.02
N HIS A 75 -12.78 -12.87 -3.24
CA HIS A 75 -11.60 -13.66 -3.57
C HIS A 75 -10.38 -13.19 -2.75
N GLN A 76 -10.10 -11.89 -2.72
CA GLN A 76 -8.99 -11.33 -1.93
C GLN A 76 -9.15 -11.62 -0.45
N GLN A 77 -10.37 -11.47 0.08
CA GLN A 77 -10.67 -11.73 1.48
C GLN A 77 -10.45 -13.20 1.86
N GLN A 78 -10.90 -14.13 1.02
CA GLN A 78 -10.74 -15.57 1.26
C GLN A 78 -9.27 -15.97 1.20
N LEU A 79 -8.54 -15.53 0.17
CA LEU A 79 -7.10 -15.78 0.05
C LEU A 79 -6.32 -15.21 1.22
N ALA A 80 -6.58 -13.94 1.57
CA ALA A 80 -5.88 -13.29 2.66
C ALA A 80 -6.21 -13.93 4.02
N ALA A 81 -7.46 -14.31 4.25
CA ALA A 81 -7.85 -15.04 5.46
C ALA A 81 -7.15 -16.40 5.55
N PHE A 82 -7.05 -17.13 4.44
CA PHE A 82 -6.32 -18.39 4.37
C PHE A 82 -4.84 -18.20 4.70
N LEU A 83 -4.14 -17.26 4.05
CA LEU A 83 -2.71 -17.02 4.23
C LEU A 83 -2.36 -16.36 5.59
N ASN A 84 -3.34 -15.86 6.32
CA ASN A 84 -3.18 -15.28 7.66
C ASN A 84 -3.79 -16.15 8.77
N SER A 85 -4.23 -17.37 8.45
CA SER A 85 -4.59 -18.42 9.40
C SER A 85 -3.41 -19.38 9.64
N ASP A 86 -3.63 -20.48 10.34
CA ASP A 86 -2.66 -21.56 10.44
C ASP A 86 -2.54 -22.25 9.06
N ASN A 87 -1.38 -22.09 8.40
CA ASN A 87 -1.10 -22.61 7.08
C ASN A 87 0.41 -22.79 6.84
N ASP A 88 0.76 -23.68 5.89
CA ASP A 88 2.15 -24.03 5.58
C ASP A 88 2.85 -22.99 4.66
N TYR A 89 2.12 -22.10 4.01
CA TYR A 89 2.67 -21.13 3.04
C TYR A 89 3.22 -19.87 3.69
N CYS A 90 2.51 -19.31 4.64
CA CYS A 90 2.83 -18.05 5.32
C CYS A 90 2.56 -18.18 6.82
N PRO A 91 3.38 -18.91 7.60
CA PRO A 91 3.11 -19.14 9.01
C PRO A 91 3.04 -17.86 9.84
N ASP A 92 3.75 -16.80 9.42
CA ASP A 92 3.72 -15.49 10.08
C ASP A 92 2.69 -14.53 9.43
N GLY A 93 1.91 -15.02 8.45
CA GLY A 93 0.97 -14.23 7.67
C GLY A 93 1.64 -13.29 6.67
N VAL A 94 0.83 -12.72 5.78
CA VAL A 94 1.28 -11.83 4.70
C VAL A 94 0.22 -10.77 4.39
N ASN A 95 0.66 -9.56 4.02
CA ASN A 95 -0.23 -8.54 3.47
C ASN A 95 -0.57 -8.89 2.02
N VAL A 96 -1.85 -9.03 1.70
CA VAL A 96 -2.31 -9.36 0.35
C VAL A 96 -2.87 -8.12 -0.33
N SER A 97 -2.24 -7.69 -1.43
CA SER A 97 -2.64 -6.51 -2.18
C SER A 97 -3.08 -6.85 -3.59
N TYR A 98 -4.22 -6.29 -4.00
CA TYR A 98 -4.70 -6.34 -5.38
C TYR A 98 -4.50 -4.98 -6.03
N VAL A 99 -3.88 -5.00 -7.20
CA VAL A 99 -3.50 -3.83 -7.99
C VAL A 99 -4.31 -3.77 -9.26
N LEU A 100 -5.06 -2.70 -9.46
CA LEU A 100 -5.74 -2.40 -10.72
C LEU A 100 -5.01 -1.27 -11.44
N PRO A 101 -4.46 -1.52 -12.65
CA PRO A 101 -3.90 -0.47 -13.49
C PRO A 101 -4.98 0.52 -13.93
N ILE A 102 -4.67 1.83 -13.91
CA ILE A 102 -5.57 2.90 -14.34
C ILE A 102 -5.02 3.58 -15.59
N SER A 103 -3.74 3.95 -15.55
CA SER A 103 -3.02 4.60 -16.65
C SER A 103 -1.53 4.26 -16.59
N ASN A 104 -0.71 4.88 -17.46
CA ASN A 104 0.73 4.64 -17.50
C ASN A 104 1.48 5.04 -16.21
N ASN A 105 0.85 5.81 -15.33
CA ASN A 105 1.44 6.27 -14.07
C ASN A 105 0.44 6.30 -12.91
N GLU A 106 -0.70 5.65 -13.05
CA GLU A 106 -1.73 5.57 -12.01
C GLU A 106 -2.15 4.12 -11.78
N ILE A 107 -2.21 3.70 -10.52
CA ILE A 107 -2.74 2.41 -10.09
C ILE A 107 -3.71 2.58 -8.93
N PHE A 108 -4.65 1.66 -8.77
CA PHE A 108 -5.42 1.50 -7.55
C PHE A 108 -4.93 0.28 -6.79
N VAL A 109 -4.78 0.41 -5.48
CA VAL A 109 -4.32 -0.67 -4.59
C VAL A 109 -5.32 -0.85 -3.45
N ARG A 110 -5.78 -2.07 -3.27
CA ARG A 110 -6.52 -2.49 -2.06
C ARG A 110 -5.73 -3.55 -1.33
N THR A 111 -5.49 -3.32 -0.04
CA THR A 111 -4.69 -4.21 0.80
C THR A 111 -5.54 -4.83 1.92
N TYR A 112 -5.36 -6.13 2.10
CA TYR A 112 -5.74 -6.84 3.31
C TYR A 112 -4.48 -7.05 4.15
N GLU A 113 -4.40 -6.36 5.28
CA GLU A 113 -3.23 -6.41 6.16
C GLU A 113 -3.32 -7.58 7.15
N ARG A 114 -2.21 -8.26 7.34
CA ARG A 114 -2.10 -9.34 8.33
C ARG A 114 -2.42 -8.83 9.73
N GLY A 115 -3.27 -9.56 10.45
CA GLY A 115 -3.68 -9.22 11.81
C GLY A 115 -4.70 -8.09 11.91
N VAL A 116 -5.07 -7.43 10.78
CA VAL A 116 -5.99 -6.28 10.77
C VAL A 116 -7.19 -6.50 9.86
N GLY A 117 -6.98 -6.96 8.61
CA GLY A 117 -8.01 -7.07 7.60
C GLY A 117 -7.88 -5.99 6.51
N PHE A 118 -8.98 -5.66 5.82
CA PHE A 118 -8.99 -4.56 4.86
C PHE A 118 -8.76 -3.23 5.56
N THR A 119 -7.77 -2.47 5.07
CA THR A 119 -7.43 -1.14 5.56
C THR A 119 -7.62 -0.09 4.46
N ASN A 120 -7.81 1.16 4.88
CA ASN A 120 -7.98 2.26 3.94
C ASN A 120 -6.66 2.63 3.24
N ALA A 121 -5.51 2.45 3.91
CA ALA A 121 -4.20 2.75 3.35
C ALA A 121 -3.11 1.94 4.06
N CYS A 122 -2.14 1.44 3.29
CA CYS A 122 -0.93 0.79 3.77
C CYS A 122 0.25 1.31 2.95
N GLY A 123 1.11 2.14 3.56
CA GLY A 123 2.21 2.82 2.85
C GLY A 123 3.19 1.86 2.18
N THR A 124 3.59 0.79 2.88
CA THR A 124 4.49 -0.24 2.34
C THR A 124 3.82 -1.04 1.22
N ALA A 125 2.53 -1.37 1.35
CA ALA A 125 1.79 -2.07 0.30
C ALA A 125 1.67 -1.24 -0.98
N MET A 126 1.39 0.08 -0.85
CA MET A 126 1.34 1.00 -1.99
C MET A 126 2.68 1.10 -2.71
N THR A 127 3.77 1.20 -1.93
CA THR A 127 5.12 1.31 -2.50
C THR A 127 5.59 -0.01 -3.13
N ALA A 128 5.30 -1.16 -2.50
CA ALA A 128 5.55 -2.48 -3.07
C ALA A 128 4.75 -2.69 -4.36
N SER A 129 3.47 -2.30 -4.39
CA SER A 129 2.61 -2.40 -5.57
C SER A 129 3.12 -1.54 -6.73
N ALA A 130 3.64 -0.34 -6.45
CA ALA A 130 4.27 0.52 -7.46
C ALA A 130 5.53 -0.14 -8.04
N LEU A 131 6.39 -0.73 -7.20
CA LEU A 131 7.57 -1.48 -7.64
C LEU A 131 7.19 -2.62 -8.58
N ILE A 132 6.25 -3.47 -8.16
CA ILE A 132 5.83 -4.61 -8.98
C ILE A 132 5.18 -4.16 -10.28
N SER A 133 4.41 -3.07 -10.27
CA SER A 133 3.80 -2.52 -11.49
C SER A 133 4.84 -2.04 -12.52
N ILE A 134 5.99 -1.53 -12.08
CA ILE A 134 7.12 -1.20 -12.97
C ILE A 134 7.81 -2.47 -13.46
N MET A 135 8.11 -3.42 -12.58
CA MET A 135 8.80 -4.67 -12.94
C MET A 135 8.02 -5.47 -13.98
N GLU A 136 6.69 -5.46 -13.87
CA GLU A 136 5.77 -6.15 -14.79
C GLU A 136 5.42 -5.29 -16.04
N ASN A 137 6.04 -4.11 -16.20
CA ASN A 137 5.76 -3.18 -17.32
C ASN A 137 4.29 -2.74 -17.42
N ILE A 138 3.57 -2.69 -16.30
CA ILE A 138 2.18 -2.24 -16.22
C ILE A 138 2.11 -0.71 -16.24
N VAL A 139 3.08 -0.06 -15.63
CA VAL A 139 3.29 1.39 -15.67
C VAL A 139 4.67 1.69 -16.22
N SER A 140 4.85 2.86 -16.83
CA SER A 140 6.12 3.23 -17.49
C SER A 140 6.85 4.39 -16.81
N ASP A 141 6.18 5.13 -15.93
CA ASP A 141 6.75 6.25 -15.21
C ASP A 141 7.38 5.81 -13.88
N ASN A 142 8.46 6.48 -13.49
CA ASN A 142 9.13 6.23 -12.20
C ASN A 142 8.43 6.91 -11.00
N LEU A 143 7.48 7.80 -11.26
CA LEU A 143 6.65 8.45 -10.26
C LEU A 143 5.18 8.04 -10.48
N ILE A 144 4.68 7.19 -9.60
CA ILE A 144 3.37 6.56 -9.75
C ILE A 144 2.42 7.12 -8.72
N THR A 145 1.23 7.55 -9.16
CA THR A 145 0.12 7.89 -8.26
C THR A 145 -0.62 6.60 -7.89
N VAL A 146 -0.67 6.32 -6.60
CA VAL A 146 -1.30 5.14 -6.03
C VAL A 146 -2.54 5.54 -5.27
N TYR A 147 -3.70 5.24 -5.84
CA TYR A 147 -5.00 5.41 -5.17
C TYR A 147 -5.30 4.21 -4.26
N ASN A 148 -5.99 4.46 -3.17
CA ASN A 148 -6.46 3.45 -2.23
C ASN A 148 -7.79 3.90 -1.61
N PRO A 149 -8.50 3.07 -0.83
CA PRO A 149 -9.78 3.45 -0.23
C PRO A 149 -9.73 4.70 0.67
N GLY A 150 -8.57 5.07 1.20
CA GLY A 150 -8.38 6.22 2.10
C GLY A 150 -7.80 7.47 1.43
N GLY A 151 -7.57 7.46 0.11
CA GLY A 151 -7.01 8.62 -0.57
C GLY A 151 -6.00 8.25 -1.66
N PHE A 152 -4.92 9.01 -1.77
CA PHE A 152 -3.81 8.68 -2.67
C PHE A 152 -2.47 9.18 -2.13
N VAL A 153 -1.42 8.56 -2.63
CA VAL A 153 -0.02 8.96 -2.45
C VAL A 153 0.70 8.89 -3.80
N GLN A 154 1.92 9.40 -3.86
CA GLN A 154 2.84 9.08 -4.94
C GLN A 154 3.93 8.13 -4.44
N CYS A 155 4.38 7.24 -5.31
CA CYS A 155 5.49 6.35 -5.05
C CYS A 155 6.56 6.59 -6.11
N SER A 156 7.78 6.91 -5.67
CA SER A 156 8.94 6.99 -6.55
C SER A 156 9.66 5.65 -6.54
N VAL A 157 9.89 5.10 -7.73
CA VAL A 157 10.59 3.82 -7.93
C VAL A 157 11.73 4.07 -8.90
N THR A 158 12.95 3.86 -8.46
CA THR A 158 14.15 4.03 -9.30
C THR A 158 15.04 2.81 -9.19
N GLN A 159 15.74 2.50 -10.27
CA GLN A 159 16.75 1.43 -10.29
C GLN A 159 18.10 2.01 -10.69
N TYR A 160 19.11 1.68 -9.89
CA TYR A 160 20.49 2.04 -10.19
C TYR A 160 21.43 0.87 -9.85
N ASN A 161 22.24 0.42 -10.82
CA ASN A 161 23.13 -0.74 -10.66
C ASN A 161 22.43 -1.96 -10.06
N ASP A 162 21.29 -2.35 -10.64
CA ASP A 162 20.43 -3.47 -10.22
C ASP A 162 19.85 -3.35 -8.79
N LYS A 163 19.97 -2.19 -8.17
CA LYS A 163 19.36 -1.90 -6.86
C LYS A 163 18.15 -1.01 -7.02
N TRP A 164 17.03 -1.46 -6.46
CA TRP A 164 15.83 -0.67 -6.35
C TRP A 164 15.90 0.31 -5.18
N THR A 165 15.40 1.51 -5.40
CA THR A 165 15.19 2.53 -4.37
C THR A 165 13.74 2.97 -4.44
N LEU A 166 13.05 2.94 -3.30
CA LEU A 166 11.63 3.26 -3.18
C LEU A 166 11.45 4.44 -2.24
N ALA A 167 10.54 5.35 -2.60
CA ALA A 167 10.09 6.38 -1.69
C ALA A 167 8.56 6.52 -1.74
N LEU A 168 7.96 6.58 -0.56
CA LEU A 168 6.58 6.97 -0.37
C LEU A 168 6.51 8.48 -0.25
N ILE A 169 5.69 9.13 -1.04
CA ILE A 169 5.49 10.59 -1.07
C ILE A 169 4.02 10.87 -0.76
N GLY A 170 3.78 11.47 0.38
CA GLY A 170 2.43 11.72 0.86
C GLY A 170 2.35 12.92 1.79
N ASN A 171 1.13 13.22 2.22
CA ASN A 171 0.91 14.29 3.17
C ASN A 171 1.35 13.91 4.59
N ALA A 172 1.81 14.92 5.33
CA ALA A 172 1.92 14.86 6.78
C ALA A 172 1.37 16.18 7.33
N THR A 173 0.09 16.18 7.65
CA THR A 173 -0.65 17.35 8.12
C THR A 173 -0.76 17.36 9.63
N ILE A 174 -0.67 18.54 10.22
CA ILE A 174 -0.95 18.73 11.63
C ILE A 174 -2.45 18.65 11.82
N VAL A 175 -2.92 17.72 12.64
CA VAL A 175 -4.35 17.56 12.95
C VAL A 175 -4.82 18.67 13.89
N GLY A 176 -4.04 18.94 14.94
CA GLY A 176 -4.35 19.96 15.92
C GLY A 176 -3.29 20.04 17.01
N TYR A 177 -3.44 21.03 17.86
CA TYR A 177 -2.62 21.26 19.03
C TYR A 177 -3.46 20.99 20.27
N TYR A 178 -2.91 20.23 21.21
CA TYR A 178 -3.60 19.79 22.41
C TYR A 178 -2.79 20.13 23.63
N ASP A 179 -3.42 20.82 24.59
CA ASP A 179 -2.88 20.93 25.95
C ASP A 179 -3.40 19.74 26.74
N ILE A 180 -2.50 18.98 27.33
CA ILE A 180 -2.84 17.80 28.12
C ILE A 180 -2.27 17.93 29.54
N GLU A 181 -3.00 17.41 30.50
CA GLU A 181 -2.53 17.27 31.88
C GLU A 181 -2.49 15.80 32.28
N TYR A 182 -1.43 15.43 32.99
CA TYR A 182 -1.29 14.08 33.51
C TYR A 182 -1.60 14.07 35.01
N ILE A 183 -2.81 13.57 35.35
CA ILE A 183 -3.30 13.53 36.73
C ILE A 183 -3.43 12.07 37.18
N GLY A 184 -2.60 11.66 38.16
CA GLY A 184 -2.55 10.24 38.58
C GLY A 184 -2.08 9.36 37.42
N ASN A 185 -2.87 8.40 36.95
CA ASN A 185 -2.58 7.56 35.82
C ASN A 185 -3.49 7.85 34.60
N LYS A 186 -4.03 9.05 34.50
CA LYS A 186 -4.93 9.46 33.41
C LYS A 186 -4.40 10.70 32.71
N ILE A 187 -4.63 10.74 31.38
CA ILE A 187 -4.40 11.92 30.56
C ILE A 187 -5.73 12.65 30.43
N GLU A 188 -5.76 13.93 30.78
CA GLU A 188 -6.90 14.81 30.60
C GLU A 188 -6.57 15.86 29.54
N PHE A 189 -7.49 16.06 28.58
CA PHE A 189 -7.39 17.08 27.54
C PHE A 189 -7.96 18.38 28.08
N ILE A 190 -7.14 19.44 28.16
CA ILE A 190 -7.55 20.75 28.72
C ILE A 190 -8.00 21.67 27.58
N ASN A 191 -7.29 21.64 26.45
CA ASN A 191 -7.57 22.50 25.33
C ASN A 191 -7.27 21.76 24.01
N CYS A 192 -7.98 22.14 22.93
CA CYS A 192 -7.74 21.62 21.58
C CYS A 192 -7.95 22.76 20.58
N VAL A 193 -6.94 22.99 19.74
CA VAL A 193 -7.01 23.89 18.58
C VAL A 193 -6.74 23.11 17.34
N MET A 194 -7.75 22.92 16.49
CA MET A 194 -7.61 22.22 15.22
C MET A 194 -6.76 23.03 14.25
N SER A 195 -5.94 22.33 13.46
CA SER A 195 -5.10 22.94 12.43
C SER A 195 -5.88 23.26 11.16
N GLU A 196 -5.59 24.39 10.52
CA GLU A 196 -6.13 24.74 9.20
C GLU A 196 -5.65 23.79 8.08
N GLU A 197 -4.57 23.02 8.31
CA GLU A 197 -4.06 22.03 7.36
C GLU A 197 -5.08 20.90 7.10
N GLN A 198 -5.98 20.63 8.04
CA GLN A 198 -7.04 19.64 7.87
C GLN A 198 -8.02 20.00 6.74
N VAL A 199 -8.31 21.29 6.54
CA VAL A 199 -9.18 21.77 5.47
C VAL A 199 -8.58 21.41 4.09
N GLN A 200 -7.26 21.48 3.95
CA GLN A 200 -6.57 21.09 2.72
C GLN A 200 -6.57 19.57 2.53
N TYR A 201 -6.39 18.84 3.61
CA TYR A 201 -6.45 17.38 3.59
C TYR A 201 -7.85 16.86 3.21
N ASP A 202 -8.91 17.47 3.74
CA ASP A 202 -10.29 17.10 3.42
C ASP A 202 -10.60 17.31 1.93
N LYS A 203 -10.11 18.40 1.33
CA LYS A 203 -10.23 18.61 -0.13
C LYS A 203 -9.50 17.54 -0.94
N CYS A 204 -8.31 17.15 -0.50
CA CYS A 204 -7.53 16.09 -1.12
C CYS A 204 -8.29 14.75 -1.07
N ASN A 205 -8.91 14.43 0.06
CA ASN A 205 -9.72 13.22 0.22
C ASN A 205 -10.94 13.23 -0.69
N ILE A 206 -11.67 14.35 -0.76
CA ILE A 206 -12.82 14.49 -1.68
C ILE A 206 -12.39 14.30 -3.14
N PHE A 207 -11.24 14.84 -3.54
CA PHE A 207 -10.68 14.62 -4.87
C PHE A 207 -10.41 13.14 -5.14
N ALA A 208 -9.76 12.45 -4.20
CA ALA A 208 -9.45 11.03 -4.29
C ALA A 208 -10.73 10.17 -4.35
N GLU A 209 -11.71 10.44 -3.52
CA GLU A 209 -13.01 9.75 -3.52
C GLU A 209 -13.73 9.88 -4.87
N ASN A 210 -13.77 11.08 -5.47
CA ASN A 210 -14.36 11.30 -6.77
C ASN A 210 -13.63 10.50 -7.87
N LYS A 211 -12.30 10.44 -7.81
CA LYS A 211 -11.50 9.63 -8.73
C LYS A 211 -11.83 8.14 -8.56
N LEU A 212 -11.90 7.64 -7.32
CA LEU A 212 -12.23 6.25 -7.01
C LEU A 212 -13.60 5.85 -7.53
N ILE A 213 -14.62 6.71 -7.37
CA ILE A 213 -15.95 6.47 -7.92
C ILE A 213 -15.89 6.26 -9.44
N SER A 214 -15.04 7.00 -10.15
CA SER A 214 -14.87 6.87 -11.60
C SER A 214 -14.12 5.59 -12.01
N ILE A 215 -13.30 5.03 -11.13
CA ILE A 215 -12.52 3.81 -11.37
C ILE A 215 -13.35 2.56 -11.07
N THR A 216 -14.17 2.60 -10.01
CA THR A 216 -14.91 1.45 -9.48
C THR A 216 -16.34 1.34 -10.02
N LYS A 217 -16.86 2.36 -10.71
CA LYS A 217 -18.13 2.32 -11.46
C LYS A 217 -17.87 2.00 -12.94
#